data_62fce3ed11bc3f64cf4b889917e68358
#
_entry.id   62fce3ed11bc3f64cf4b889917e68358
#
_cell.length_a   1.000
_cell.length_b   1.000
_cell.length_c   1.000
_cell.angle_alpha   90.00
_cell.angle_beta   90.00
_cell.angle_gamma   90.00
#
_symmetry.space_group_name_H-M   'P 1'
#
loop_
_entity.id
_entity.type
_entity.pdbx_description
1 polymer ?
#
loop_
_entity_poly.entity_id
_entity_poly.type
_entity_poly.pdbx_seq_one_letter_code
_entity_poly.pdbx_strand_id
1 'polypeptide(L)'
;MVNHKGEVQSLGKKSEKCYSYYMNNIESAKEFATRKFAEVNVENHFLEVYGFLKEDFKVNDENILVAGLLHDVLEDTNTTDEEMSEKFGQDVLNLVLEVSHVKNWKDPTRPEMTKQDLMSEYYEHIREIPGRAKLIKIADFTSHMGNFIKIYQKNEQHLYPKFVNNDKYITQIQNFLNSCEDSLAKEKLWKLTVELEQKNRLSAFNMLD
;
A
#
# COMPACT_ATOMS: atom_id res chain seq x y z
N MET A 1 -13.87 2.81 -42.82
CA MET A 1 -14.50 3.08 -44.12
C MET A 1 -13.50 3.85 -44.98
N VAL A 2 -13.26 3.44 -46.17
CA VAL A 2 -12.33 4.08 -47.10
C VAL A 2 -13.12 5.11 -47.90
N ASN A 3 -12.62 6.35 -48.01
CA ASN A 3 -13.25 7.36 -48.86
C ASN A 3 -12.85 7.20 -50.32
N HIS A 4 -13.54 7.85 -51.26
CA HIS A 4 -13.33 7.77 -52.70
C HIS A 4 -11.94 8.22 -53.22
N LYS A 5 -10.98 8.56 -52.31
CA LYS A 5 -9.60 8.95 -52.63
C LYS A 5 -8.54 8.03 -51.99
N GLY A 6 -8.93 6.91 -51.38
CA GLY A 6 -7.96 5.90 -50.89
C GLY A 6 -7.18 6.30 -49.65
N GLU A 7 -7.58 7.35 -48.92
CA GLU A 7 -6.91 7.77 -47.68
C GLU A 7 -7.48 7.05 -46.48
N VAL A 8 -6.63 6.38 -45.73
CA VAL A 8 -6.94 5.75 -44.45
C VAL A 8 -6.95 6.83 -43.39
N GLN A 9 -8.15 7.25 -42.96
CA GLN A 9 -8.26 8.14 -41.78
C GLN A 9 -7.82 7.40 -40.53
N SER A 10 -6.88 7.99 -39.80
CA SER A 10 -6.34 7.49 -38.54
C SER A 10 -7.44 7.33 -37.49
N LEU A 11 -7.75 6.10 -37.13
CA LEU A 11 -8.67 5.71 -36.03
C LEU A 11 -8.03 5.86 -34.62
N GLY A 12 -6.92 6.61 -34.50
CA GLY A 12 -6.02 6.58 -33.36
C GLY A 12 -6.48 7.27 -32.07
N LYS A 13 -7.55 8.08 -32.07
CA LYS A 13 -7.96 8.83 -30.85
C LYS A 13 -9.36 8.50 -30.29
N LYS A 14 -10.17 7.74 -31.02
CA LYS A 14 -11.49 7.31 -30.54
C LYS A 14 -11.49 5.97 -29.81
N SER A 15 -10.49 5.13 -30.03
CA SER A 15 -10.42 3.78 -29.44
C SER A 15 -9.99 3.81 -27.96
N GLU A 16 -9.09 4.69 -27.54
CA GLU A 16 -8.64 4.77 -26.14
C GLU A 16 -9.74 5.27 -25.19
N LYS A 17 -10.52 6.25 -25.63
CA LYS A 17 -11.63 6.78 -24.84
C LYS A 17 -12.83 5.83 -24.75
N CYS A 18 -13.00 4.90 -25.70
CA CYS A 18 -14.05 3.88 -25.68
C CYS A 18 -13.67 2.68 -24.83
N TYR A 19 -12.38 2.29 -24.79
CA TYR A 19 -11.91 1.19 -23.94
C TYR A 19 -12.01 1.55 -22.44
N SER A 20 -11.70 2.79 -22.08
CA SER A 20 -11.81 3.29 -20.69
C SER A 20 -13.25 3.28 -20.12
N TYR A 21 -14.27 3.27 -20.97
CA TYR A 21 -15.67 3.28 -20.53
C TYR A 21 -16.21 1.90 -20.09
N TYR A 22 -15.49 0.80 -20.39
CA TYR A 22 -15.90 -0.57 -20.05
C TYR A 22 -15.06 -1.27 -18.97
N MET A 23 -13.95 -0.64 -18.55
CA MET A 23 -13.15 -1.17 -17.44
C MET A 23 -13.74 -0.64 -16.13
N ASN A 24 -14.00 -1.54 -15.17
CA ASN A 24 -14.32 -1.07 -13.83
C ASN A 24 -13.07 -0.41 -13.21
N ASN A 25 -13.27 0.48 -12.24
CA ASN A 25 -12.17 1.24 -11.63
C ASN A 25 -11.11 0.33 -11.01
N ILE A 26 -11.48 -0.84 -10.51
CA ILE A 26 -10.56 -1.81 -9.91
C ILE A 26 -9.58 -2.36 -10.95
N GLU A 27 -10.04 -2.81 -12.13
CA GLU A 27 -9.17 -3.33 -13.18
C GLU A 27 -8.28 -2.21 -13.75
N SER A 28 -8.83 -1.01 -13.93
CA SER A 28 -8.05 0.17 -14.33
C SER A 28 -6.95 0.50 -13.33
N ALA A 29 -7.23 0.40 -12.02
CA ALA A 29 -6.24 0.64 -10.97
C ALA A 29 -5.16 -0.45 -10.93
N LYS A 30 -5.51 -1.73 -11.11
CA LYS A 30 -4.54 -2.83 -11.21
C LYS A 30 -3.58 -2.63 -12.39
N GLU A 31 -4.10 -2.32 -13.57
CA GLU A 31 -3.27 -2.07 -14.75
C GLU A 31 -2.38 -0.84 -14.56
N PHE A 32 -2.92 0.23 -13.98
CA PHE A 32 -2.18 1.45 -13.69
C PHE A 32 -1.03 1.20 -12.71
N ALA A 33 -1.31 0.59 -11.55
CA ALA A 33 -0.31 0.25 -10.54
C ALA A 33 0.76 -0.69 -11.11
N THR A 34 0.35 -1.75 -11.83
CA THR A 34 1.30 -2.70 -12.46
C THR A 34 2.26 -1.98 -13.38
N ARG A 35 1.76 -1.08 -14.24
CA ARG A 35 2.61 -0.31 -15.16
C ARG A 35 3.55 0.64 -14.40
N LYS A 36 3.02 1.40 -13.43
CA LYS A 36 3.81 2.39 -12.69
C LYS A 36 4.90 1.74 -11.84
N PHE A 37 4.62 0.63 -11.17
CA PHE A 37 5.61 -0.10 -10.39
C PHE A 37 6.64 -0.83 -11.27
N ALA A 38 6.26 -1.30 -12.45
CA ALA A 38 7.21 -1.86 -13.41
C ALA A 38 8.25 -0.84 -13.89
N GLU A 39 7.88 0.45 -14.02
CA GLU A 39 8.79 1.54 -14.38
C GLU A 39 9.91 1.76 -13.34
N VAL A 40 9.66 1.44 -12.07
CA VAL A 40 10.58 1.64 -10.94
C VAL A 40 11.10 0.34 -10.33
N ASN A 41 10.74 -0.80 -10.91
CA ASN A 41 11.17 -2.14 -10.49
C ASN A 41 10.82 -2.47 -9.01
N VAL A 42 9.62 -2.07 -8.58
CA VAL A 42 9.06 -2.36 -7.25
C VAL A 42 8.20 -3.62 -7.32
N GLU A 43 8.23 -4.45 -6.27
CA GLU A 43 7.42 -5.66 -6.16
C GLU A 43 5.92 -5.37 -6.06
N ASN A 44 5.08 -6.34 -6.49
CA ASN A 44 3.62 -6.21 -6.60
C ASN A 44 2.90 -6.39 -5.26
N HIS A 45 3.36 -5.77 -4.19
CA HIS A 45 2.76 -5.78 -2.87
C HIS A 45 1.29 -5.32 -2.87
N PHE A 46 0.92 -4.36 -3.70
CA PHE A 46 -0.43 -3.80 -3.81
C PHE A 46 -1.52 -4.84 -4.12
N LEU A 47 -1.19 -5.95 -4.81
CA LEU A 47 -2.13 -7.04 -5.06
C LEU A 47 -2.45 -7.84 -3.79
N GLU A 48 -1.49 -8.01 -2.88
CA GLU A 48 -1.72 -8.62 -1.57
C GLU A 48 -2.63 -7.74 -0.72
N VAL A 49 -2.38 -6.42 -0.70
CA VAL A 49 -3.22 -5.44 0.01
C VAL A 49 -4.66 -5.48 -0.49
N TYR A 50 -4.85 -5.46 -1.81
CA TYR A 50 -6.19 -5.62 -2.41
C TYR A 50 -6.84 -6.95 -2.00
N GLY A 51 -6.09 -8.05 -2.01
CA GLY A 51 -6.56 -9.38 -1.60
C GLY A 51 -7.06 -9.37 -0.15
N PHE A 52 -6.31 -8.79 0.77
CA PHE A 52 -6.76 -8.64 2.17
C PHE A 52 -8.02 -7.81 2.29
N LEU A 53 -8.10 -6.66 1.64
CA LEU A 53 -9.30 -5.80 1.66
C LEU A 53 -10.52 -6.56 1.12
N LYS A 54 -10.41 -7.17 -0.05
CA LYS A 54 -11.54 -7.78 -0.75
C LYS A 54 -11.95 -9.11 -0.15
N GLU A 55 -10.97 -10.03 0.05
CA GLU A 55 -11.26 -11.42 0.37
C GLU A 55 -11.31 -11.68 1.89
N ASP A 56 -10.43 -11.05 2.66
CA ASP A 56 -10.35 -11.29 4.10
C ASP A 56 -11.26 -10.33 4.89
N PHE A 57 -11.17 -9.03 4.59
CA PHE A 57 -11.92 -7.99 5.34
C PHE A 57 -13.30 -7.73 4.76
N LYS A 58 -13.62 -8.32 3.58
CA LYS A 58 -14.94 -8.22 2.92
C LYS A 58 -15.36 -6.78 2.61
N VAL A 59 -14.38 -5.93 2.29
CA VAL A 59 -14.62 -4.54 1.90
C VAL A 59 -15.38 -4.51 0.56
N ASN A 60 -16.50 -3.78 0.52
CA ASN A 60 -17.32 -3.58 -0.69
C ASN A 60 -17.25 -2.14 -1.23
N ASP A 61 -16.64 -1.21 -0.50
CA ASP A 61 -16.43 0.16 -0.97
C ASP A 61 -15.34 0.13 -2.06
N GLU A 62 -15.76 0.43 -3.30
CA GLU A 62 -14.89 0.39 -4.48
C GLU A 62 -13.72 1.39 -4.35
N ASN A 63 -13.94 2.58 -3.78
CA ASN A 63 -12.89 3.57 -3.62
C ASN A 63 -11.81 3.11 -2.63
N ILE A 64 -12.18 2.38 -1.55
CA ILE A 64 -11.19 1.76 -0.65
C ILE A 64 -10.39 0.68 -1.37
N LEU A 65 -11.03 -0.16 -2.19
CA LEU A 65 -10.36 -1.22 -2.96
C LEU A 65 -9.38 -0.63 -3.98
N VAL A 66 -9.81 0.41 -4.70
CA VAL A 66 -8.96 1.15 -5.66
C VAL A 66 -7.82 1.85 -4.95
N ALA A 67 -8.08 2.55 -3.85
CA ALA A 67 -7.03 3.20 -3.06
C ALA A 67 -6.03 2.18 -2.48
N GLY A 68 -6.48 0.99 -2.08
CA GLY A 68 -5.60 -0.10 -1.65
C GLY A 68 -4.65 -0.60 -2.75
N LEU A 69 -5.10 -0.60 -4.01
CA LEU A 69 -4.25 -0.91 -5.16
C LEU A 69 -3.22 0.19 -5.46
N LEU A 70 -3.52 1.44 -5.08
CA LEU A 70 -2.74 2.63 -5.44
C LEU A 70 -1.96 3.23 -4.26
N HIS A 71 -2.03 2.63 -3.06
CA HIS A 71 -1.58 3.25 -1.81
C HIS A 71 -0.12 3.73 -1.82
N ASP A 72 0.78 3.01 -2.48
CA ASP A 72 2.20 3.35 -2.58
C ASP A 72 2.57 4.07 -3.89
N VAL A 73 1.62 4.26 -4.83
CA VAL A 73 1.93 4.79 -6.16
C VAL A 73 2.49 6.22 -6.09
N LEU A 74 1.98 7.07 -5.20
CA LEU A 74 2.49 8.44 -5.02
C LEU A 74 3.87 8.46 -4.36
N GLU A 75 4.15 7.50 -3.48
CA GLU A 75 5.43 7.40 -2.76
C GLU A 75 6.56 6.89 -3.66
N ASP A 76 6.28 5.85 -4.43
CA ASP A 76 7.30 5.06 -5.10
C ASP A 76 7.47 5.39 -6.57
N THR A 77 6.50 6.09 -7.19
CA THR A 77 6.53 6.38 -8.63
C THR A 77 6.54 7.89 -8.93
N ASN A 78 6.52 8.27 -10.21
CA ASN A 78 6.41 9.66 -10.64
C ASN A 78 4.95 10.10 -10.88
N THR A 79 3.98 9.36 -10.32
CA THR A 79 2.57 9.75 -10.40
C THR A 79 2.33 11.01 -9.60
N THR A 80 1.53 11.94 -10.16
CA THR A 80 1.13 13.16 -9.48
C THR A 80 -0.29 13.05 -8.93
N ASP A 81 -0.62 13.94 -7.99
CA ASP A 81 -1.97 14.05 -7.43
C ASP A 81 -3.01 14.34 -8.52
N GLU A 82 -2.64 15.19 -9.51
CA GLU A 82 -3.50 15.52 -10.65
C GLU A 82 -3.78 14.29 -11.51
N GLU A 83 -2.73 13.51 -11.87
CA GLU A 83 -2.89 12.27 -12.66
C GLU A 83 -3.79 11.28 -11.93
N MET A 84 -3.64 11.14 -10.61
CA MET A 84 -4.44 10.23 -9.79
C MET A 84 -5.90 10.70 -9.69
N SER A 85 -6.14 11.98 -9.39
CA SER A 85 -7.49 12.53 -9.24
C SER A 85 -8.27 12.54 -10.56
N GLU A 86 -7.62 12.85 -11.69
CA GLU A 86 -8.25 12.82 -13.01
C GLU A 86 -8.67 11.40 -13.41
N LYS A 87 -7.88 10.40 -13.01
CA LYS A 87 -8.10 9.02 -13.43
C LYS A 87 -9.03 8.23 -12.51
N PHE A 88 -8.92 8.42 -11.19
CA PHE A 88 -9.62 7.64 -10.18
C PHE A 88 -10.55 8.44 -9.27
N GLY A 89 -10.55 9.76 -9.41
CA GLY A 89 -11.39 10.67 -8.65
C GLY A 89 -10.78 11.15 -7.33
N GLN A 90 -11.35 12.24 -6.80
CA GLN A 90 -10.82 12.92 -5.61
C GLN A 90 -10.92 12.07 -4.34
N ASP A 91 -11.95 11.22 -4.18
CA ASP A 91 -12.11 10.38 -3.00
C ASP A 91 -11.00 9.32 -2.88
N VAL A 92 -10.61 8.71 -4.02
CA VAL A 92 -9.48 7.78 -4.08
C VAL A 92 -8.17 8.50 -3.77
N LEU A 93 -7.92 9.66 -4.38
CA LEU A 93 -6.73 10.47 -4.09
C LEU A 93 -6.64 10.81 -2.59
N ASN A 94 -7.73 11.26 -1.98
CA ASN A 94 -7.75 11.59 -0.56
C ASN A 94 -7.41 10.38 0.32
N LEU A 95 -7.96 9.19 0.01
CA LEU A 95 -7.65 7.96 0.75
C LEU A 95 -6.17 7.57 0.61
N VAL A 96 -5.58 7.73 -0.57
CA VAL A 96 -4.15 7.45 -0.79
C VAL A 96 -3.29 8.44 -0.01
N LEU A 97 -3.59 9.74 -0.08
CA LEU A 97 -2.84 10.77 0.66
C LEU A 97 -2.88 10.55 2.18
N GLU A 98 -4.01 10.11 2.74
CA GLU A 98 -4.15 9.82 4.16
C GLU A 98 -3.22 8.67 4.62
N VAL A 99 -2.91 7.72 3.76
CA VAL A 99 -2.07 6.57 4.13
C VAL A 99 -0.61 6.74 3.73
N SER A 100 -0.28 7.74 2.90
CA SER A 100 1.04 7.97 2.35
C SER A 100 1.96 8.73 3.31
N HIS A 101 3.25 8.47 3.22
CA HIS A 101 4.29 9.26 3.86
C HIS A 101 5.05 10.11 2.83
N VAL A 102 5.92 11.00 3.30
CA VAL A 102 6.76 11.80 2.42
C VAL A 102 7.74 10.93 1.65
N LYS A 103 7.86 11.19 0.34
CA LYS A 103 8.69 10.41 -0.58
C LYS A 103 10.13 10.29 -0.08
N ASN A 104 10.66 9.06 -0.06
CA ASN A 104 12.02 8.76 0.40
C ASN A 104 12.34 9.23 1.83
N TRP A 105 11.32 9.47 2.66
CA TRP A 105 11.49 10.03 4.00
C TRP A 105 12.33 11.31 4.00
N LYS A 106 12.06 12.19 3.02
CA LYS A 106 12.69 13.49 2.87
C LYS A 106 11.61 14.52 2.56
N ASP A 107 11.55 15.55 3.35
CA ASP A 107 10.68 16.70 3.11
C ASP A 107 11.54 17.89 2.65
N PRO A 108 11.46 18.30 1.38
CA PRO A 108 12.26 19.40 0.88
C PRO A 108 11.87 20.76 1.50
N THR A 109 10.69 20.86 2.10
CA THR A 109 10.23 22.08 2.80
C THR A 109 10.72 22.15 4.25
N ARG A 110 11.19 21.02 4.81
CA ARG A 110 11.70 20.87 6.18
C ARG A 110 13.02 20.08 6.17
N PRO A 111 14.08 20.64 5.55
CA PRO A 111 15.36 19.94 5.37
C PRO A 111 16.07 19.58 6.69
N GLU A 112 15.72 20.21 7.80
CA GLU A 112 16.22 19.93 9.15
C GLU A 112 15.65 18.65 9.76
N MET A 113 14.52 18.15 9.26
CA MET A 113 13.89 16.94 9.78
C MET A 113 14.69 15.70 9.40
N THR A 114 14.98 14.87 10.39
CA THR A 114 15.60 13.57 10.15
C THR A 114 14.57 12.56 9.68
N LYS A 115 15.03 11.47 9.05
CA LYS A 115 14.14 10.32 8.73
C LYS A 115 13.39 9.84 9.98
N GLN A 116 14.02 9.83 11.14
CA GLN A 116 13.43 9.37 12.39
C GLN A 116 12.28 10.29 12.82
N ASP A 117 12.44 11.61 12.65
CA ASP A 117 11.41 12.60 12.98
C ASP A 117 10.20 12.41 12.06
N LEU A 118 10.43 12.34 10.73
CA LEU A 118 9.39 12.12 9.73
C LEU A 118 8.64 10.79 9.95
N MET A 119 9.35 9.72 10.32
CA MET A 119 8.71 8.45 10.69
C MET A 119 7.86 8.58 11.95
N SER A 120 8.30 9.34 12.93
CA SER A 120 7.53 9.54 14.17
C SER A 120 6.24 10.30 13.88
N GLU A 121 6.32 11.40 13.12
CA GLU A 121 5.14 12.16 12.68
C GLU A 121 4.17 11.30 11.86
N TYR A 122 4.69 10.47 10.95
CA TYR A 122 3.85 9.57 10.17
C TYR A 122 3.08 8.57 11.04
N TYR A 123 3.75 7.93 12.04
CA TYR A 123 3.05 7.03 12.95
C TYR A 123 2.05 7.74 13.86
N GLU A 124 2.25 9.01 14.17
CA GLU A 124 1.24 9.83 14.84
C GLU A 124 0.06 10.12 13.92
N HIS A 125 0.33 10.56 12.70
CA HIS A 125 -0.69 10.86 11.70
C HIS A 125 -1.60 9.66 11.43
N ILE A 126 -1.07 8.46 11.14
CA ILE A 126 -1.90 7.30 10.81
C ILE A 126 -2.82 6.83 11.94
N ARG A 127 -2.55 7.22 13.19
CA ARG A 127 -3.48 6.94 14.31
C ARG A 127 -4.75 7.80 14.24
N GLU A 128 -4.68 8.95 13.58
CA GLU A 128 -5.76 9.95 13.52
C GLU A 128 -6.54 9.90 12.19
N ILE A 129 -6.05 9.18 11.17
CA ILE A 129 -6.73 9.11 9.87
C ILE A 129 -8.12 8.47 9.95
N PRO A 130 -9.03 8.78 8.99
CA PRO A 130 -10.38 8.20 8.96
C PRO A 130 -10.40 6.68 8.91
N GLY A 131 -11.46 6.06 9.44
CA GLY A 131 -11.62 4.60 9.48
C GLY A 131 -11.52 3.92 8.12
N ARG A 132 -11.98 4.57 7.02
CA ARG A 132 -11.81 4.07 5.65
C ARG A 132 -10.33 3.93 5.26
N ALA A 133 -9.52 4.93 5.57
CA ALA A 133 -8.07 4.91 5.33
C ALA A 133 -7.37 3.92 6.28
N LYS A 134 -7.81 3.80 7.54
CA LYS A 134 -7.30 2.78 8.47
C LYS A 134 -7.42 1.36 7.94
N LEU A 135 -8.51 1.02 7.24
CA LEU A 135 -8.66 -0.30 6.62
C LEU A 135 -7.54 -0.59 5.60
N ILE A 136 -7.16 0.40 4.80
CA ILE A 136 -6.04 0.27 3.85
C ILE A 136 -4.73 0.01 4.60
N LYS A 137 -4.43 0.79 5.65
CA LYS A 137 -3.21 0.59 6.45
C LYS A 137 -3.21 -0.74 7.21
N ILE A 138 -4.36 -1.23 7.68
CA ILE A 138 -4.45 -2.56 8.28
C ILE A 138 -4.10 -3.64 7.25
N ALA A 139 -4.58 -3.52 6.00
CA ALA A 139 -4.28 -4.48 4.94
C ALA A 139 -2.79 -4.44 4.55
N ASP A 140 -2.20 -3.26 4.41
CA ASP A 140 -0.79 -3.03 4.15
C ASP A 140 0.10 -3.66 5.25
N PHE A 141 -0.13 -3.33 6.51
CA PHE A 141 0.61 -3.94 7.64
C PHE A 141 0.37 -5.45 7.76
N THR A 142 -0.83 -5.95 7.39
CA THR A 142 -1.11 -7.40 7.38
C THR A 142 -0.23 -8.12 6.36
N SER A 143 -0.03 -7.54 5.17
CA SER A 143 0.87 -8.08 4.17
C SER A 143 2.32 -8.07 4.66
N HIS A 144 2.79 -6.96 5.22
CA HIS A 144 4.14 -6.85 5.77
C HIS A 144 4.40 -7.87 6.89
N MET A 145 3.49 -7.97 7.87
CA MET A 145 3.64 -8.94 8.97
C MET A 145 3.63 -10.37 8.46
N GLY A 146 2.74 -10.70 7.53
CA GLY A 146 2.70 -12.01 6.90
C GLY A 146 4.01 -12.36 6.17
N ASN A 147 4.61 -11.41 5.48
CA ASN A 147 5.88 -11.61 4.80
C ASN A 147 7.04 -11.79 5.79
N PHE A 148 7.09 -11.06 6.89
CA PHE A 148 8.09 -11.28 7.95
C PHE A 148 7.95 -12.66 8.59
N ILE A 149 6.72 -13.11 8.87
CA ILE A 149 6.48 -14.47 9.40
C ILE A 149 6.96 -15.53 8.41
N LYS A 150 6.75 -15.38 7.10
CA LYS A 150 7.25 -16.28 6.07
C LYS A 150 8.79 -16.36 6.08
N ILE A 151 9.50 -15.24 6.29
CA ILE A 151 10.97 -15.21 6.44
C ILE A 151 11.43 -16.09 7.63
N TYR A 152 10.75 -15.98 8.77
CA TYR A 152 11.03 -16.85 9.92
C TYR A 152 10.74 -18.33 9.65
N GLN A 153 9.63 -18.63 8.98
CA GLN A 153 9.25 -20.00 8.64
C GLN A 153 10.25 -20.69 7.69
N LYS A 154 10.90 -19.91 6.81
CA LYS A 154 11.92 -20.39 5.88
C LYS A 154 13.35 -20.37 6.45
N ASN A 155 13.55 -19.89 7.66
CA ASN A 155 14.88 -19.64 8.26
C ASN A 155 15.77 -18.69 7.43
N GLU A 156 15.15 -17.70 6.77
CA GLU A 156 15.82 -16.74 5.88
C GLU A 156 16.16 -15.40 6.57
N GLN A 157 16.10 -15.32 7.91
CA GLN A 157 16.31 -14.08 8.68
C GLN A 157 17.69 -13.45 8.40
N HIS A 158 18.70 -14.26 8.13
CA HIS A 158 20.06 -13.79 7.79
C HIS A 158 20.12 -13.01 6.46
N LEU A 159 19.17 -13.24 5.55
CA LEU A 159 19.06 -12.51 4.28
C LEU A 159 18.38 -11.15 4.44
N TYR A 160 17.62 -10.96 5.50
CA TYR A 160 16.78 -9.80 5.73
C TYR A 160 16.99 -9.15 7.11
N PRO A 161 18.24 -8.81 7.50
CA PRO A 161 18.55 -8.35 8.86
C PRO A 161 17.84 -7.04 9.26
N LYS A 162 17.42 -6.24 8.28
CA LYS A 162 16.68 -4.98 8.54
C LYS A 162 15.23 -5.20 8.96
N PHE A 163 14.67 -6.37 8.67
CA PHE A 163 13.27 -6.70 8.91
C PHE A 163 13.08 -7.63 10.12
N VAL A 164 14.18 -8.15 10.66
CA VAL A 164 14.20 -9.08 11.77
C VAL A 164 14.55 -8.32 13.05
N ASN A 165 13.95 -8.73 14.19
CA ASN A 165 14.14 -8.09 15.51
C ASN A 165 13.69 -6.61 15.54
N ASN A 166 12.64 -6.27 14.78
CA ASN A 166 12.13 -4.90 14.73
C ASN A 166 10.98 -4.69 15.74
N ASP A 167 11.24 -4.88 17.02
CA ASP A 167 10.26 -4.70 18.09
C ASP A 167 9.65 -3.29 18.09
N LYS A 168 10.45 -2.28 17.71
CA LYS A 168 9.96 -0.91 17.57
C LYS A 168 8.88 -0.79 16.49
N TYR A 169 9.05 -1.48 15.36
CA TYR A 169 8.04 -1.48 14.28
C TYR A 169 6.75 -2.19 14.72
N ILE A 170 6.88 -3.34 15.39
CA ILE A 170 5.73 -4.07 15.96
C ILE A 170 4.99 -3.18 16.95
N THR A 171 5.70 -2.50 17.85
CA THR A 171 5.12 -1.58 18.83
C THR A 171 4.35 -0.44 18.15
N GLN A 172 4.87 0.13 17.06
CA GLN A 172 4.17 1.19 16.32
C GLN A 172 2.86 0.67 15.69
N ILE A 173 2.88 -0.55 15.13
CA ILE A 173 1.67 -1.16 14.58
C ILE A 173 0.64 -1.45 15.68
N GLN A 174 1.06 -1.94 16.84
CA GLN A 174 0.17 -2.16 17.99
C GLN A 174 -0.45 -0.85 18.49
N ASN A 175 0.34 0.23 18.56
CA ASN A 175 -0.15 1.56 18.89
C ASN A 175 -1.18 2.09 17.88
N PHE A 176 -0.93 1.88 16.58
CA PHE A 176 -1.90 2.16 15.53
C PHE A 176 -3.18 1.35 15.71
N LEU A 177 -3.08 0.04 15.96
CA LEU A 177 -4.24 -0.83 16.18
C LEU A 177 -5.09 -0.42 17.39
N ASN A 178 -4.47 0.14 18.43
CA ASN A 178 -5.20 0.68 19.59
C ASN A 178 -6.07 1.89 19.21
N SER A 179 -5.76 2.61 18.12
CA SER A 179 -6.57 3.70 17.58
C SER A 179 -7.67 3.25 16.61
N CYS A 180 -7.71 1.95 16.25
CA CYS A 180 -8.69 1.40 15.33
C CYS A 180 -9.91 0.84 16.08
N GLU A 181 -11.08 0.95 15.44
CA GLU A 181 -12.30 0.27 15.91
C GLU A 181 -12.14 -1.25 15.85
N ASP A 182 -12.85 -1.96 16.70
CA ASP A 182 -12.82 -3.42 16.71
C ASP A 182 -13.42 -4.00 15.42
N SER A 183 -12.68 -4.88 14.79
CA SER A 183 -13.05 -5.49 13.51
C SER A 183 -12.25 -6.76 13.26
N LEU A 184 -12.72 -7.59 12.32
CA LEU A 184 -11.96 -8.77 11.85
C LEU A 184 -10.57 -8.38 11.31
N ALA A 185 -10.48 -7.24 10.62
CA ALA A 185 -9.23 -6.73 10.10
C ALA A 185 -8.23 -6.42 11.22
N LYS A 186 -8.66 -5.67 12.23
CA LYS A 186 -7.86 -5.37 13.43
C LYS A 186 -7.42 -6.65 14.15
N GLU A 187 -8.34 -7.58 14.38
CA GLU A 187 -8.06 -8.85 15.05
C GLU A 187 -7.01 -9.68 14.29
N LYS A 188 -7.14 -9.76 12.96
CA LYS A 188 -6.17 -10.47 12.11
C LYS A 188 -4.78 -9.89 12.22
N LEU A 189 -4.64 -8.57 12.06
CA LEU A 189 -3.33 -7.91 12.16
C LEU A 189 -2.75 -8.03 13.57
N TRP A 190 -3.58 -7.88 14.62
CA TRP A 190 -3.13 -8.07 16.00
C TRP A 190 -2.51 -9.44 16.24
N LYS A 191 -3.16 -10.51 15.76
CA LYS A 191 -2.62 -11.88 15.87
C LYS A 191 -1.24 -12.02 15.21
N LEU A 192 -1.06 -11.43 14.03
CA LEU A 192 0.23 -11.46 13.32
C LEU A 192 1.33 -10.69 14.07
N THR A 193 1.00 -9.54 14.68
CA THR A 193 1.99 -8.81 15.50
C THR A 193 2.44 -9.63 16.70
N VAL A 194 1.52 -10.30 17.39
CA VAL A 194 1.83 -11.17 18.54
C VAL A 194 2.67 -12.38 18.10
N GLU A 195 2.32 -13.01 16.99
CA GLU A 195 3.11 -14.14 16.45
C GLU A 195 4.55 -13.71 16.10
N LEU A 196 4.70 -12.56 15.42
CA LEU A 196 6.03 -12.06 15.06
C LEU A 196 6.86 -11.70 16.30
N GLU A 197 6.26 -11.08 17.31
CA GLU A 197 6.91 -10.76 18.58
C GLU A 197 7.43 -12.03 19.27
N GLN A 198 6.65 -13.10 19.28
CA GLN A 198 7.09 -14.41 19.84
C GLN A 198 8.27 -14.99 19.06
N LYS A 199 8.25 -14.91 17.72
CA LYS A 199 9.35 -15.36 16.88
C LYS A 199 10.63 -14.57 17.10
N ASN A 200 10.53 -13.24 17.26
CA ASN A 200 11.66 -12.38 17.59
C ASN A 200 12.31 -12.80 18.91
N ARG A 201 11.52 -13.02 19.96
CA ARG A 201 12.03 -13.46 21.28
C ARG A 201 12.73 -14.82 21.22
N LEU A 202 12.16 -15.80 20.50
CA LEU A 202 12.76 -17.12 20.34
C LEU A 202 14.08 -17.06 19.55
N SER A 203 14.13 -16.23 18.49
CA SER A 203 15.34 -16.03 17.71
C SER A 203 16.47 -15.39 18.52
N ALA A 204 16.14 -14.40 19.36
CA ALA A 204 17.12 -13.77 20.26
C ALA A 204 17.70 -14.77 21.29
N PHE A 205 16.86 -15.69 21.80
CA PHE A 205 17.31 -16.71 22.75
C PHE A 205 18.28 -17.71 22.13
N ASN A 206 18.01 -18.16 20.90
CA ASN A 206 18.86 -19.13 20.18
C ASN A 206 20.19 -18.53 19.66
N MET A 207 20.40 -17.21 19.73
CA MET A 207 21.68 -16.57 19.41
C MET A 207 22.63 -16.46 20.62
N LEU A 208 22.19 -16.86 21.81
CA LEU A 208 22.97 -16.80 23.04
C LEU A 208 23.63 -18.17 23.41
N ASP A 209 23.28 -19.22 22.67
CA ASP A 209 23.88 -20.55 22.75
C ASP A 209 24.89 -20.78 21.61
#